data_12bb1b598e37935ad1af1ff7e9bfb41f
#
_entry.id   12bb1b598e37935ad1af1ff7e9bfb41f
#
_cell.length_a   1.000
_cell.length_b   1.000
_cell.length_c   1.000
_cell.angle_alpha   90.00
_cell.angle_beta   90.00
_cell.angle_gamma   90.00
#
_symmetry.space_group_name_H-M   'P 1'
#
loop_
_entity.id
_entity.type
_entity.pdbx_description
1 polymer ?
#
loop_
_entity_poly.entity_id
_entity_poly.type
_entity_poly.pdbx_seq_one_letter_code
_entity_poly.pdbx_strand_id
1 'polypeptide(L)'
;THILEHAWQNKPKIHQSLASLEHPSGAKAESCIVISAGPSVHRKNSIRRILDSGYTGTVMAVDGAYVACLRNDLIPDYVVTLDPHSTRVVRWFGDPDFEENSRHDDYFQRQDLDIEFRKNSIEQNLRNIALVNKHGARTRALVATTAPANVVQRIEETGFARYWWNPLVD
;
A
#
# COMPACT_ATOMS: atom_id res chain seq x y z
N THR A 1 13.13 -7.63 -16.35
CA THR A 1 12.41 -8.70 -17.01
C THR A 1 11.06 -8.99 -16.36
N HIS A 2 10.97 -9.23 -15.05
CA HIS A 2 9.68 -9.42 -14.36
C HIS A 2 8.75 -8.20 -14.45
N ILE A 3 9.30 -7.02 -14.52
CA ILE A 3 8.53 -5.76 -14.60
C ILE A 3 7.65 -5.72 -15.86
N LEU A 4 8.21 -6.08 -17.01
CA LEU A 4 7.46 -6.12 -18.27
C LEU A 4 6.41 -7.24 -18.28
N GLU A 5 6.72 -8.39 -17.68
CA GLU A 5 5.76 -9.49 -17.53
C GLU A 5 4.55 -9.05 -16.70
N HIS A 6 4.77 -8.35 -15.57
CA HIS A 6 3.67 -7.79 -14.77
C HIS A 6 2.83 -6.80 -15.58
N ALA A 7 3.47 -5.92 -16.34
CA ALA A 7 2.75 -4.95 -17.18
C ALA A 7 1.86 -5.64 -18.23
N TRP A 8 2.35 -6.69 -18.87
CA TRP A 8 1.56 -7.51 -19.80
C TRP A 8 0.38 -8.22 -19.12
N GLN A 9 0.60 -8.81 -17.94
CA GLN A 9 -0.45 -9.48 -17.16
C GLN A 9 -1.53 -8.51 -16.70
N ASN A 10 -1.16 -7.27 -16.38
CA ASN A 10 -2.10 -6.25 -15.92
C ASN A 10 -2.85 -5.54 -17.05
N LYS A 11 -2.34 -5.58 -18.29
CA LYS A 11 -2.94 -4.91 -19.45
C LYS A 11 -4.46 -5.12 -19.58
N PRO A 12 -5.03 -6.35 -19.48
CA PRO A 12 -6.48 -6.56 -19.58
C PRO A 12 -7.28 -6.01 -18.40
N LYS A 13 -6.62 -5.64 -17.29
CA LYS A 13 -7.24 -5.12 -16.07
C LYS A 13 -7.28 -3.58 -16.03
N ILE A 14 -6.70 -2.91 -17.02
CA ILE A 14 -6.58 -1.45 -17.06
C ILE A 14 -7.89 -0.87 -17.59
N HIS A 15 -8.77 -0.43 -16.67
CA HIS A 15 -10.05 0.19 -17.03
C HIS A 15 -10.08 1.70 -16.74
N GLN A 16 -9.31 2.16 -15.76
CA GLN A 16 -9.20 3.55 -15.37
C GLN A 16 -7.74 3.94 -15.21
N SER A 17 -7.37 5.11 -15.68
CA SER A 17 -6.01 5.66 -15.55
C SER A 17 -6.01 6.92 -14.70
N LEU A 18 -4.84 7.41 -14.34
CA LEU A 18 -4.70 8.71 -13.66
C LEU A 18 -5.35 9.85 -14.44
N ALA A 19 -5.43 9.76 -15.78
CA ALA A 19 -6.09 10.77 -16.60
C ALA A 19 -7.61 10.87 -16.33
N SER A 20 -8.22 9.81 -15.81
CA SER A 20 -9.63 9.78 -15.42
C SER A 20 -9.87 10.07 -13.94
N LEU A 21 -8.81 10.39 -13.20
CA LEU A 21 -8.92 10.67 -11.76
C LEU A 21 -9.55 12.03 -11.55
N GLU A 22 -10.78 12.04 -11.08
CA GLU A 22 -11.45 13.25 -10.66
C GLU A 22 -10.98 13.67 -9.27
N HIS A 23 -10.76 14.96 -9.07
CA HIS A 23 -10.51 15.49 -7.73
C HIS A 23 -11.69 15.14 -6.81
N PRO A 24 -11.44 14.81 -5.54
CA PRO A 24 -12.52 14.60 -4.59
C PRO A 24 -13.44 15.83 -4.59
N SER A 25 -14.72 15.61 -4.84
CA SER A 25 -15.72 16.66 -4.75
C SER A 25 -15.81 17.12 -3.29
N GLY A 26 -15.50 18.37 -3.05
CA GLY A 26 -15.46 18.98 -1.72
C GLY A 26 -14.09 19.63 -1.50
N ALA A 27 -14.11 20.87 -1.07
CA ALA A 27 -12.93 21.73 -0.95
C ALA A 27 -11.88 21.19 0.03
N LYS A 28 -11.13 20.15 -0.38
CA LYS A 28 -9.84 19.94 0.24
C LYS A 28 -8.92 21.06 -0.20
N ALA A 29 -8.13 21.60 0.74
CA ALA A 29 -7.16 22.64 0.45
C ALA A 29 -6.28 22.21 -0.75
N GLU A 30 -5.86 23.17 -1.56
CA GLU A 30 -4.99 22.98 -2.75
C GLU A 30 -3.58 22.52 -2.38
N SER A 31 -3.48 21.58 -1.43
CA SER A 31 -2.21 21.06 -0.93
C SER A 31 -2.30 19.55 -0.69
N CYS A 32 -1.17 18.87 -0.82
CA CYS A 32 -1.06 17.45 -0.58
C CYS A 32 0.13 17.14 0.32
N ILE A 33 -0.08 16.31 1.34
CA ILE A 33 0.99 15.72 2.12
C ILE A 33 1.23 14.29 1.61
N VAL A 34 2.47 14.01 1.21
CA VAL A 34 2.91 12.66 0.83
C VAL A 34 3.66 12.02 1.99
N ILE A 35 3.17 10.87 2.46
CA ILE A 35 3.76 10.11 3.57
C ILE A 35 4.53 8.92 2.99
N SER A 36 5.86 8.94 3.15
CA SER A 36 6.76 7.87 2.71
C SER A 36 7.09 6.92 3.86
N ALA A 37 7.55 5.69 3.52
CA ALA A 37 7.86 4.64 4.49
C ALA A 37 9.20 4.80 5.22
N GLY A 38 9.73 6.02 5.32
CA GLY A 38 11.01 6.28 5.97
C GLY A 38 10.94 6.16 7.50
N PRO A 39 12.02 5.75 8.18
CA PRO A 39 12.05 5.58 9.63
C PRO A 39 11.80 6.89 10.41
N SER A 40 11.96 8.04 9.78
CA SER A 40 11.65 9.36 10.36
C SER A 40 10.15 9.54 10.64
N VAL A 41 9.27 8.89 9.88
CA VAL A 41 7.82 8.95 10.09
C VAL A 41 7.46 8.46 11.49
N HIS A 42 8.06 7.33 11.92
CA HIS A 42 7.86 6.78 13.26
C HIS A 42 8.61 7.59 14.32
N ARG A 43 9.91 7.87 14.12
CA ARG A 43 10.73 8.57 15.10
C ARG A 43 10.25 9.97 15.45
N LYS A 44 9.68 10.68 14.48
CA LYS A 44 9.16 12.05 14.67
C LYS A 44 7.66 12.10 14.91
N ASN A 45 7.01 10.94 15.01
CA ASN A 45 5.56 10.82 15.18
C ASN A 45 4.77 11.65 14.14
N SER A 46 5.24 11.63 12.89
CA SER A 46 4.80 12.55 11.84
C SER A 46 3.31 12.41 11.53
N ILE A 47 2.77 11.17 11.54
CA ILE A 47 1.36 10.91 11.27
C ILE A 47 0.47 11.56 12.34
N ARG A 48 0.83 11.41 13.62
CA ARG A 48 0.08 12.03 14.72
C ARG A 48 0.11 13.55 14.62
N ARG A 49 1.24 14.14 14.25
CA ARG A 49 1.36 15.59 14.04
C ARG A 49 0.47 16.11 12.92
N ILE A 50 0.27 15.34 11.85
CA ILE A 50 -0.66 15.69 10.76
C ILE A 50 -2.09 15.74 11.33
N LEU A 51 -2.50 14.73 12.11
CA LEU A 51 -3.82 14.69 12.73
C LEU A 51 -4.02 15.87 13.70
N ASP A 52 -3.05 16.10 14.59
CA ASP A 52 -3.11 17.14 15.61
C ASP A 52 -3.10 18.57 15.02
N SER A 53 -2.55 18.74 13.80
CA SER A 53 -2.55 20.03 13.10
C SER A 53 -3.89 20.41 12.50
N GLY A 54 -4.86 19.49 12.47
CA GLY A 54 -6.14 19.71 11.80
C GLY A 54 -6.01 19.86 10.28
N TYR A 55 -4.98 19.28 9.66
CA TYR A 55 -4.76 19.38 8.23
C TYR A 55 -5.95 18.86 7.43
N THR A 56 -6.47 19.67 6.51
CA THR A 56 -7.67 19.40 5.72
C THR A 56 -7.37 19.13 4.23
N GLY A 57 -6.10 19.20 3.80
CA GLY A 57 -5.70 18.93 2.43
C GLY A 57 -5.67 17.43 2.11
N THR A 58 -5.22 17.11 0.91
CA THR A 58 -5.10 15.73 0.44
C THR A 58 -3.96 15.01 1.17
N VAL A 59 -4.20 13.78 1.58
CA VAL A 59 -3.17 12.90 2.14
C VAL A 59 -2.93 11.73 1.20
N MET A 60 -1.69 11.56 0.78
CA MET A 60 -1.23 10.45 -0.04
C MET A 60 -0.20 9.63 0.73
N ALA A 61 -0.33 8.33 0.76
CA ALA A 61 0.65 7.42 1.33
C ALA A 61 1.32 6.59 0.24
N VAL A 62 2.62 6.32 0.36
CA VAL A 62 3.21 5.22 -0.39
C VAL A 62 2.79 3.89 0.25
N ASP A 63 2.82 2.80 -0.51
CA ASP A 63 2.42 1.46 -0.08
C ASP A 63 2.96 1.06 1.30
N GLY A 64 4.27 1.17 1.53
CA GLY A 64 4.90 0.85 2.82
C GLY A 64 4.52 1.77 3.99
N ALA A 65 3.88 2.91 3.74
CA ALA A 65 3.40 3.83 4.79
C ALA A 65 1.90 3.68 5.07
N TYR A 66 1.14 3.06 4.17
CA TYR A 66 -0.32 3.04 4.22
C TYR A 66 -0.87 2.47 5.54
N VAL A 67 -0.40 1.28 5.91
CA VAL A 67 -0.87 0.64 7.16
C VAL A 67 -0.44 1.42 8.40
N ALA A 68 0.72 2.08 8.38
CA ALA A 68 1.14 2.95 9.47
C ALA A 68 0.17 4.13 9.65
N CYS A 69 -0.35 4.68 8.55
CA CYS A 69 -1.41 5.69 8.60
C CYS A 69 -2.67 5.13 9.26
N LEU A 70 -3.16 3.97 8.79
CA LEU A 70 -4.37 3.34 9.33
C LEU A 70 -4.27 3.01 10.82
N ARG A 71 -3.10 2.56 11.30
CA ARG A 71 -2.86 2.28 12.74
C ARG A 71 -2.92 3.53 13.62
N ASN A 72 -2.76 4.70 13.03
CA ASN A 72 -2.85 5.99 13.71
C ASN A 72 -4.18 6.71 13.41
N ASP A 73 -5.19 6.00 12.93
CA ASP A 73 -6.50 6.53 12.57
C ASP A 73 -6.49 7.61 11.46
N LEU A 74 -5.39 7.69 10.71
CA LEU A 74 -5.29 8.52 9.52
C LEU A 74 -5.63 7.68 8.29
N ILE A 75 -6.73 7.99 7.61
CA ILE A 75 -7.10 7.30 6.37
C ILE A 75 -6.65 8.16 5.20
N PRO A 76 -5.63 7.75 4.43
CA PRO A 76 -5.17 8.48 3.27
C PRO A 76 -6.25 8.53 2.16
N ASP A 77 -6.30 9.62 1.42
CA ASP A 77 -7.14 9.73 0.22
C ASP A 77 -6.62 8.84 -0.91
N TYR A 78 -5.29 8.71 -0.98
CA TYR A 78 -4.60 7.92 -1.98
C TYR A 78 -3.52 7.04 -1.38
N VAL A 79 -3.33 5.88 -1.97
CA VAL A 79 -2.12 5.05 -1.79
C VAL A 79 -1.48 4.81 -3.14
N VAL A 80 -0.14 4.97 -3.21
CA VAL A 80 0.63 4.76 -4.45
C VAL A 80 1.48 3.51 -4.28
N THR A 81 1.44 2.61 -5.26
CA THR A 81 2.34 1.44 -5.32
C THR A 81 3.15 1.45 -6.61
N LEU A 82 4.44 1.22 -6.46
CA LEU A 82 5.42 1.19 -7.56
C LEU A 82 6.33 -0.04 -7.50
N ASP A 83 6.72 -0.48 -6.28
CA ASP A 83 7.71 -1.55 -6.10
C ASP A 83 7.20 -2.86 -6.74
N PRO A 84 7.94 -3.49 -7.65
CA PRO A 84 7.53 -4.72 -8.31
C PRO A 84 7.74 -5.98 -7.45
N HIS A 85 8.16 -5.85 -6.20
CA HIS A 85 8.48 -6.99 -5.33
C HIS A 85 7.22 -7.61 -4.72
N SER A 86 6.80 -8.76 -5.25
CA SER A 86 5.53 -9.41 -4.92
C SER A 86 5.34 -9.71 -3.42
N THR A 87 6.32 -10.32 -2.76
CA THR A 87 6.22 -10.75 -1.36
C THR A 87 6.32 -9.59 -0.36
N ARG A 88 7.00 -8.51 -0.72
CA ARG A 88 7.14 -7.34 0.16
C ARG A 88 5.91 -6.45 0.11
N VAL A 89 5.48 -6.10 -1.11
CA VAL A 89 4.42 -5.10 -1.30
C VAL A 89 3.07 -5.62 -0.83
N VAL A 90 2.74 -6.88 -1.08
CA VAL A 90 1.46 -7.46 -0.63
C VAL A 90 1.30 -7.40 0.90
N ARG A 91 2.39 -7.53 1.67
CA ARG A 91 2.37 -7.41 3.14
C ARG A 91 1.97 -6.02 3.63
N TRP A 92 2.26 -4.99 2.86
CA TRP A 92 1.84 -3.62 3.19
C TRP A 92 0.34 -3.42 3.05
N PHE A 93 -0.34 -4.32 2.33
CA PHE A 93 -1.79 -4.38 2.22
C PHE A 93 -2.41 -5.52 3.06
N GLY A 94 -1.59 -6.22 3.84
CA GLY A 94 -1.98 -7.45 4.55
C GLY A 94 -2.06 -8.64 3.59
N ASP A 95 -1.13 -9.57 3.75
CA ASP A 95 -1.01 -10.74 2.87
C ASP A 95 -1.81 -11.92 3.42
N PRO A 96 -2.92 -12.35 2.77
CA PRO A 96 -3.66 -13.54 3.20
C PRO A 96 -2.82 -14.81 3.18
N ASP A 97 -1.85 -14.91 2.27
CA ASP A 97 -0.98 -16.06 2.07
C ASP A 97 0.40 -15.87 2.74
N PHE A 98 0.47 -15.03 3.77
CA PHE A 98 1.72 -14.62 4.41
C PHE A 98 2.62 -15.80 4.83
N GLU A 99 2.05 -16.84 5.40
CA GLU A 99 2.84 -17.99 5.86
C GLU A 99 3.46 -18.76 4.71
N GLU A 100 2.76 -18.91 3.59
CA GLU A 100 3.28 -19.56 2.39
C GLU A 100 4.33 -18.67 1.70
N ASN A 101 3.99 -17.41 1.46
CA ASN A 101 4.89 -16.45 0.82
C ASN A 101 6.17 -16.22 1.63
N SER A 102 6.12 -16.25 2.96
CA SER A 102 7.28 -16.08 3.82
C SER A 102 8.26 -17.26 3.76
N ARG A 103 7.81 -18.47 3.45
CA ARG A 103 8.69 -19.64 3.30
C ARG A 103 9.70 -19.51 2.18
N HIS A 104 9.38 -18.71 1.17
CA HIS A 104 10.20 -18.50 -0.04
C HIS A 104 10.97 -17.17 -0.01
N ASP A 105 10.90 -16.41 1.08
CA ASP A 105 11.54 -15.10 1.22
C ASP A 105 12.82 -15.23 2.07
N ASP A 106 13.97 -15.00 1.45
CA ASP A 106 15.30 -15.08 2.10
C ASP A 106 15.41 -14.24 3.38
N TYR A 107 14.74 -13.11 3.44
CA TYR A 107 14.74 -12.25 4.62
C TYR A 107 14.05 -12.94 5.81
N PHE A 108 12.91 -13.58 5.57
CA PHE A 108 12.20 -14.32 6.61
C PHE A 108 12.89 -15.63 6.96
N GLN A 109 13.46 -16.34 5.99
CA GLN A 109 14.22 -17.57 6.25
C GLN A 109 15.42 -17.33 7.16
N ARG A 110 16.10 -16.19 7.02
CA ARG A 110 17.22 -15.83 7.93
C ARG A 110 16.76 -15.45 9.34
N GLN A 111 15.52 -15.01 9.50
CA GLN A 111 14.93 -14.60 10.77
C GLN A 111 14.02 -15.66 11.39
N ASP A 112 13.65 -16.70 10.64
CA ASP A 112 12.83 -17.83 11.12
C ASP A 112 13.50 -18.70 12.20
N LEU A 113 14.76 -18.43 12.51
CA LEU A 113 15.44 -18.97 13.70
C LEU A 113 14.90 -18.37 15.01
N ASP A 114 14.14 -17.27 14.93
CA ASP A 114 13.49 -16.61 16.07
C ASP A 114 11.97 -16.83 15.98
N ILE A 115 11.49 -17.77 16.81
CA ILE A 115 10.06 -18.14 16.89
C ILE A 115 9.20 -16.94 17.31
N GLU A 116 9.70 -16.07 18.16
CA GLU A 116 9.00 -14.87 18.61
C GLU A 116 8.85 -13.85 17.49
N PHE A 117 9.89 -13.66 16.69
CA PHE A 117 9.83 -12.80 15.51
C PHE A 117 8.76 -13.28 14.50
N ARG A 118 8.73 -14.58 14.23
CA ARG A 118 7.74 -15.17 13.33
C ARG A 118 6.31 -14.94 13.82
N LYS A 119 6.07 -15.24 15.09
CA LYS A 119 4.75 -15.03 15.72
C LYS A 119 4.32 -13.58 15.63
N ASN A 120 5.20 -12.64 15.96
CA ASN A 120 4.93 -11.21 15.91
C ASN A 120 4.63 -10.76 14.46
N SER A 121 5.33 -11.32 13.48
CA SER A 121 5.11 -11.01 12.05
C SER A 121 3.74 -11.50 11.57
N ILE A 122 3.32 -12.70 11.97
CA ILE A 122 1.98 -13.24 11.65
C ILE A 122 0.89 -12.39 12.30
N GLU A 123 0.99 -12.09 13.58
CA GLU A 123 0.02 -11.26 14.28
C GLU A 123 -0.08 -9.85 13.66
N GLN A 124 1.08 -9.28 13.30
CA GLN A 124 1.14 -7.99 12.65
C GLN A 124 0.47 -8.02 11.29
N ASN A 125 0.67 -9.08 10.51
CA ASN A 125 0.03 -9.25 9.22
C ASN A 125 -1.50 -9.40 9.35
N LEU A 126 -1.99 -10.17 10.31
CA LEU A 126 -3.42 -10.30 10.59
C LEU A 126 -4.06 -8.95 10.96
N ARG A 127 -3.37 -8.13 11.74
CA ARG A 127 -3.83 -6.75 12.05
C ARG A 127 -3.86 -5.89 10.79
N ASN A 128 -2.87 -6.01 9.91
CA ASN A 128 -2.84 -5.31 8.63
C ASN A 128 -4.03 -5.71 7.75
N ILE A 129 -4.29 -7.00 7.62
CA ILE A 129 -5.45 -7.53 6.88
C ILE A 129 -6.75 -6.88 7.39
N ALA A 130 -6.97 -6.90 8.70
CA ALA A 130 -8.18 -6.34 9.30
C ALA A 130 -8.33 -4.83 9.01
N LEU A 131 -7.25 -4.06 9.16
CA LEU A 131 -7.26 -2.61 8.90
C LEU A 131 -7.53 -2.29 7.42
N VAL A 132 -6.84 -2.99 6.52
CA VAL A 132 -6.99 -2.74 5.08
C VAL A 132 -8.38 -3.17 4.59
N ASN A 133 -8.91 -4.31 5.04
CA ASN A 133 -10.28 -4.73 4.74
C ASN A 133 -11.32 -3.71 5.23
N LYS A 134 -11.09 -3.11 6.39
CA LYS A 134 -12.01 -2.11 6.96
C LYS A 134 -11.99 -0.77 6.21
N HIS A 135 -10.84 -0.36 5.70
CA HIS A 135 -10.63 1.00 5.22
C HIS A 135 -10.32 1.12 3.72
N GLY A 136 -10.00 0.01 3.03
CA GLY A 136 -9.59 0.02 1.62
C GLY A 136 -10.56 0.74 0.70
N ALA A 137 -11.86 0.51 0.83
CA ALA A 137 -12.89 1.16 0.02
C ALA A 137 -12.96 2.70 0.19
N ARG A 138 -12.29 3.26 1.19
CA ARG A 138 -12.25 4.72 1.45
C ARG A 138 -11.02 5.39 0.84
N THR A 139 -10.10 4.61 0.28
CA THR A 139 -8.84 5.08 -0.31
C THR A 139 -8.81 4.77 -1.80
N ARG A 140 -8.27 5.66 -2.61
CA ARG A 140 -7.99 5.40 -4.03
C ARG A 140 -6.58 4.84 -4.18
N ALA A 141 -6.45 3.71 -4.86
CA ALA A 141 -5.16 3.09 -5.14
C ALA A 141 -4.64 3.53 -6.51
N LEU A 142 -3.49 4.18 -6.52
CA LEU A 142 -2.74 4.54 -7.72
C LEU A 142 -1.74 3.42 -8.00
N VAL A 143 -2.10 2.52 -8.91
CA VAL A 143 -1.38 1.24 -9.12
C VAL A 143 -0.50 1.34 -10.36
N ALA A 144 0.80 1.10 -10.19
CA ALA A 144 1.71 0.98 -11.33
C ALA A 144 1.32 -0.22 -12.21
N THR A 145 1.38 -0.06 -13.52
CA THR A 145 1.14 -1.18 -14.46
C THR A 145 2.10 -2.35 -14.23
N THR A 146 3.24 -2.08 -13.61
CA THR A 146 4.29 -3.06 -13.24
C THR A 146 4.06 -3.75 -11.89
N ALA A 147 2.94 -3.47 -11.21
CA ALA A 147 2.64 -4.09 -9.92
C ALA A 147 2.44 -5.61 -10.05
N PRO A 148 2.91 -6.42 -9.09
CA PRO A 148 2.72 -7.85 -9.09
C PRO A 148 1.25 -8.28 -9.02
N ALA A 149 0.91 -9.41 -9.62
CA ALA A 149 -0.47 -9.89 -9.72
C ALA A 149 -1.15 -10.08 -8.35
N ASN A 150 -0.44 -10.60 -7.34
CA ASN A 150 -0.96 -10.78 -5.99
C ASN A 150 -1.24 -9.45 -5.28
N VAL A 151 -0.45 -8.41 -5.55
CA VAL A 151 -0.70 -7.05 -5.03
C VAL A 151 -1.97 -6.47 -5.65
N VAL A 152 -2.10 -6.61 -6.98
CA VAL A 152 -3.30 -6.16 -7.72
C VAL A 152 -4.54 -6.89 -7.21
N GLN A 153 -4.47 -8.21 -7.05
CA GLN A 153 -5.55 -9.02 -6.51
C GLN A 153 -5.94 -8.56 -5.10
N ARG A 154 -4.96 -8.34 -4.23
CA ARG A 154 -5.21 -7.88 -2.86
C ARG A 154 -5.89 -6.52 -2.82
N ILE A 155 -5.50 -5.59 -3.69
CA ILE A 155 -6.14 -4.28 -3.84
C ILE A 155 -7.59 -4.43 -4.33
N GLU A 156 -7.86 -5.36 -5.26
CA GLU A 156 -9.22 -5.66 -5.73
C GLU A 156 -10.12 -6.20 -4.61
N GLU A 157 -9.63 -7.19 -3.87
CA GLU A 157 -10.38 -7.86 -2.79
C GLU A 157 -10.80 -6.91 -1.65
N THR A 158 -10.03 -5.86 -1.44
CA THR A 158 -10.27 -4.90 -0.36
C THR A 158 -11.07 -3.68 -0.77
N GLY A 159 -11.54 -3.63 -2.01
CA GLY A 159 -12.49 -2.62 -2.49
C GLY A 159 -11.90 -1.25 -2.78
N PHE A 160 -10.59 -1.11 -2.91
CA PHE A 160 -9.99 0.15 -3.35
C PHE A 160 -10.54 0.57 -4.72
N ALA A 161 -10.87 1.85 -4.89
CA ALA A 161 -11.03 2.45 -6.21
C ALA A 161 -9.63 2.54 -6.86
N ARG A 162 -9.45 1.82 -7.97
CA ARG A 162 -8.14 1.61 -8.58
C ARG A 162 -7.96 2.47 -9.82
N TYR A 163 -6.82 3.20 -9.87
CA TYR A 163 -6.38 3.99 -11.02
C TYR A 163 -4.98 3.57 -11.43
N TRP A 164 -4.81 3.29 -12.71
CA TRP A 164 -3.55 2.82 -13.24
C TRP A 164 -2.65 3.96 -13.72
N TRP A 165 -1.36 3.79 -13.50
CA TRP A 165 -0.34 4.65 -14.07
C TRP A 165 0.83 3.81 -14.59
N ASN A 166 1.49 4.31 -15.64
CA ASN A 166 2.59 3.60 -16.28
C ASN A 166 3.91 4.29 -15.91
N PRO A 167 4.75 3.65 -15.08
CA PRO A 167 6.12 4.13 -14.90
C PRO A 167 6.87 3.99 -16.22
N LEU A 168 7.63 5.04 -16.58
CA LEU A 168 8.55 4.93 -17.72
C LEU A 168 9.67 3.99 -17.29
N VAL A 169 9.76 2.84 -17.97
CA VAL A 169 10.82 1.84 -17.80
C VAL A 169 11.54 1.78 -19.13
N ASP A 170 12.80 2.18 -19.15
CA ASP A 170 13.69 2.05 -20.30
C ASP A 170 14.20 0.61 -20.45
#